data_c526dc64ae0e047dc480a6ef277944ff
#
_entry.id   c526dc64ae0e047dc480a6ef277944ff
#
_cell.length_a   1.000
_cell.length_b   1.000
_cell.length_c   1.000
_cell.angle_alpha   90.00
_cell.angle_beta   90.00
_cell.angle_gamma   90.00
#
_symmetry.space_group_name_H-M   'P 1'
#
loop_
_entity.id
_entity.type
_entity.pdbx_description
1 polymer ?
#
loop_
_entity_poly.entity_id
_entity_poly.type
_entity_poly.pdbx_seq_one_letter_code
_entity_poly.pdbx_strand_id
1 'polypeptide(L)'
;MFPQPSREIDKVALSSRTLHSLIQAMKPVVEPYLFFGGQCEAALNYYHQYLGAEIRMIIRYRESPEPPVCPLPEGWGNKIMHAAFTIGASRLMGSDGMKEEVPGDGYCLSITMPDEAAARRAFAVFADGGKTFMPIGKTFWSPCFGMVTDRFGIQWMVTVPEDV
;
A
#
# COMPACT_ATOMS: atom_id res chain seq x y z
N MET A 1 -22.67 44.99 -27.77
CA MET A 1 -21.33 45.07 -27.17
C MET A 1 -21.47 44.99 -25.67
N PHE A 2 -21.37 43.77 -25.11
CA PHE A 2 -21.57 43.54 -23.69
C PHE A 2 -20.20 43.36 -23.05
N PRO A 3 -19.88 44.04 -21.92
CA PRO A 3 -18.60 43.88 -21.25
C PRO A 3 -18.55 42.52 -20.53
N GLN A 4 -17.51 41.76 -20.76
CA GLN A 4 -17.19 40.56 -20.00
C GLN A 4 -16.70 40.97 -18.59
N PRO A 5 -17.19 40.34 -17.49
CA PRO A 5 -16.60 40.56 -16.19
C PRO A 5 -15.30 39.75 -16.09
N SER A 6 -14.19 40.45 -16.04
CA SER A 6 -12.90 39.90 -15.63
C SER A 6 -12.98 39.50 -14.17
N ARG A 7 -13.13 38.19 -13.90
CA ARG A 7 -12.90 37.62 -12.57
C ARG A 7 -11.39 37.50 -12.39
N GLU A 8 -10.80 38.55 -11.87
CA GLU A 8 -9.51 38.52 -11.23
C GLU A 8 -9.64 37.65 -9.97
N ILE A 9 -9.19 36.39 -10.07
CA ILE A 9 -9.07 35.52 -8.91
C ILE A 9 -7.84 36.04 -8.17
N ASP A 10 -8.08 36.80 -7.10
CA ASP A 10 -7.05 37.20 -6.14
C ASP A 10 -6.34 35.94 -5.66
N LYS A 11 -5.15 35.70 -6.16
CA LYS A 11 -4.20 34.71 -5.64
C LYS A 11 -3.69 35.26 -4.31
N VAL A 12 -4.47 35.04 -3.25
CA VAL A 12 -3.98 35.25 -1.88
C VAL A 12 -2.90 34.20 -1.65
N ALA A 13 -1.65 34.61 -1.75
CA ALA A 13 -0.49 33.79 -1.37
C ALA A 13 -0.54 33.59 0.14
N LEU A 14 -1.07 32.47 0.59
CA LEU A 14 -1.04 32.09 2.00
C LEU A 14 0.42 31.99 2.45
N SER A 15 0.76 32.63 3.57
CA SER A 15 2.09 32.51 4.14
C SER A 15 2.39 31.05 4.50
N SER A 16 3.65 30.65 4.43
CA SER A 16 4.10 29.29 4.80
C SER A 16 3.60 28.86 6.19
N ARG A 17 3.52 29.77 7.16
CA ARG A 17 2.99 29.51 8.50
C ARG A 17 1.48 29.23 8.50
N THR A 18 0.71 29.98 7.71
CA THR A 18 -0.74 29.78 7.58
C THR A 18 -1.05 28.44 6.93
N LEU A 19 -0.30 28.10 5.87
CA LEU A 19 -0.43 26.79 5.19
C LEU A 19 -0.10 25.62 6.12
N HIS A 20 0.98 25.75 6.90
CA HIS A 20 1.38 24.75 7.89
C HIS A 20 0.30 24.53 8.97
N SER A 21 -0.25 25.63 9.52
CA SER A 21 -1.32 25.56 10.52
C SER A 21 -2.59 24.91 9.96
N LEU A 22 -2.97 25.20 8.71
CA LEU A 22 -4.13 24.58 8.06
C LEU A 22 -3.92 23.08 7.86
N ILE A 23 -2.75 22.65 7.42
CA ILE A 23 -2.43 21.22 7.23
C ILE A 23 -2.47 20.49 8.58
N GLN A 24 -1.92 21.06 9.65
CA GLN A 24 -2.00 20.47 10.99
C GLN A 24 -3.43 20.34 11.52
N ALA A 25 -4.28 21.34 11.26
CA ALA A 25 -5.69 21.28 11.65
C ALA A 25 -6.48 20.18 10.94
N MET A 26 -6.10 19.82 9.72
CA MET A 26 -6.75 18.77 8.92
C MET A 26 -6.42 17.35 9.38
N LYS A 27 -5.37 17.15 10.20
CA LYS A 27 -4.87 15.83 10.65
C LYS A 27 -4.77 14.85 9.49
N PRO A 28 -3.96 15.12 8.46
CA PRO A 28 -3.85 14.26 7.29
C PRO A 28 -3.38 12.86 7.71
N VAL A 29 -3.90 11.83 7.03
CA VAL A 29 -3.50 10.44 7.20
C VAL A 29 -2.78 9.99 5.93
N VAL A 30 -1.64 9.32 6.09
CA VAL A 30 -0.91 8.69 4.99
C VAL A 30 -1.09 7.19 5.12
N GLU A 31 -1.62 6.57 4.08
CA GLU A 31 -1.86 5.12 4.02
C GLU A 31 -1.13 4.52 2.82
N PRO A 32 -0.52 3.33 2.96
CA PRO A 32 0.09 2.65 1.82
C PRO A 32 -0.94 2.32 0.74
N TYR A 33 -0.59 2.55 -0.52
CA TYR A 33 -1.34 2.10 -1.69
C TYR A 33 -0.46 1.19 -2.53
N LEU A 34 -0.89 -0.06 -2.72
CA LEU A 34 -0.08 -1.10 -3.35
C LEU A 34 -0.61 -1.40 -4.77
N PHE A 35 0.30 -1.58 -5.71
CA PHE A 35 -0.02 -2.03 -7.07
C PHE A 35 0.44 -3.46 -7.26
N PHE A 36 -0.45 -4.34 -7.71
CA PHE A 36 -0.21 -5.78 -7.79
C PHE A 36 -0.09 -6.32 -9.22
N GLY A 37 -0.10 -5.46 -10.25
CA GLY A 37 0.15 -5.86 -11.64
C GLY A 37 -0.78 -6.96 -12.13
N GLY A 38 -2.07 -6.90 -11.84
CA GLY A 38 -3.04 -7.91 -12.21
C GLY A 38 -3.23 -9.06 -11.22
N GLN A 39 -2.55 -9.05 -10.06
CA GLN A 39 -2.58 -10.11 -9.03
C GLN A 39 -3.22 -9.66 -7.70
N CYS A 40 -3.92 -8.51 -7.67
CA CYS A 40 -4.46 -7.92 -6.44
C CYS A 40 -5.39 -8.91 -5.69
N GLU A 41 -6.31 -9.57 -6.36
CA GLU A 41 -7.23 -10.52 -5.72
C GLU A 41 -6.48 -11.72 -5.12
N ALA A 42 -5.49 -12.25 -5.82
CA ALA A 42 -4.66 -13.34 -5.32
C ALA A 42 -3.84 -12.91 -4.09
N ALA A 43 -3.29 -11.69 -4.10
CA ALA A 43 -2.55 -11.12 -2.99
C ALA A 43 -3.45 -10.92 -1.76
N LEU A 44 -4.63 -10.33 -1.93
CA LEU A 44 -5.59 -10.13 -0.85
C LEU A 44 -6.04 -11.44 -0.21
N ASN A 45 -6.34 -12.47 -1.02
CA ASN A 45 -6.70 -13.79 -0.52
C ASN A 45 -5.54 -14.44 0.24
N TYR A 46 -4.31 -14.31 -0.25
CA TYR A 46 -3.12 -14.80 0.41
C TYR A 46 -2.88 -14.12 1.75
N TYR A 47 -2.94 -12.79 1.80
CA TYR A 47 -2.79 -12.03 3.05
C TYR A 47 -3.93 -12.31 4.03
N HIS A 48 -5.16 -12.49 3.54
CA HIS A 48 -6.28 -12.93 4.38
C HIS A 48 -6.00 -14.28 5.03
N GLN A 49 -5.59 -15.26 4.24
CA GLN A 49 -5.38 -16.64 4.71
C GLN A 49 -4.22 -16.75 5.70
N TYR A 50 -3.11 -16.07 5.45
CA TYR A 50 -1.85 -16.29 6.17
C TYR A 50 -1.45 -15.19 7.16
N LEU A 51 -1.94 -13.96 6.95
CA LEU A 51 -1.65 -12.80 7.81
C LEU A 51 -2.87 -12.29 8.56
N GLY A 52 -4.05 -12.88 8.34
CA GLY A 52 -5.30 -12.43 8.95
C GLY A 52 -5.77 -11.07 8.42
N ALA A 53 -5.42 -10.72 7.18
CA ALA A 53 -5.90 -9.50 6.57
C ALA A 53 -7.43 -9.51 6.45
N GLU A 54 -8.07 -8.38 6.74
CA GLU A 54 -9.51 -8.22 6.58
C GLU A 54 -9.80 -7.31 5.37
N ILE A 55 -10.47 -7.88 4.36
CA ILE A 55 -10.86 -7.16 3.16
C ILE A 55 -12.11 -6.34 3.50
N ARG A 56 -12.03 -5.01 3.35
CA ARG A 56 -13.10 -4.06 3.67
C ARG A 56 -13.92 -3.67 2.45
N MET A 57 -13.26 -3.55 1.30
CA MET A 57 -13.90 -3.14 0.05
C MET A 57 -13.11 -3.65 -1.15
N ILE A 58 -13.82 -4.03 -2.19
CA ILE A 58 -13.29 -4.31 -3.52
C ILE A 58 -14.18 -3.66 -4.56
N ILE A 59 -13.59 -2.96 -5.53
CA ILE A 59 -14.26 -2.41 -6.71
C ILE A 59 -13.47 -2.88 -7.93
N ARG A 60 -14.16 -3.44 -8.93
CA ARG A 60 -13.55 -3.89 -10.19
C ARG A 60 -13.66 -2.80 -11.27
N TYR A 61 -12.77 -2.84 -12.25
CA TYR A 61 -12.81 -1.86 -13.35
C TYR A 61 -14.16 -1.82 -14.08
N ARG A 62 -14.80 -2.97 -14.31
CA ARG A 62 -16.13 -3.06 -14.95
C ARG A 62 -17.27 -2.44 -14.12
N GLU A 63 -17.06 -2.23 -12.84
CA GLU A 63 -18.04 -1.65 -11.91
C GLU A 63 -17.90 -0.12 -11.81
N SER A 64 -16.88 0.44 -12.45
CA SER A 64 -16.68 1.89 -12.47
C SER A 64 -17.78 2.55 -13.32
N PRO A 65 -18.44 3.60 -12.80
CA PRO A 65 -19.40 4.38 -13.58
C PRO A 65 -18.72 5.24 -14.66
N GLU A 66 -17.42 5.44 -14.57
CA GLU A 66 -16.63 6.25 -15.49
C GLU A 66 -15.62 5.37 -16.25
N PRO A 67 -15.35 5.68 -17.52
CA PRO A 67 -14.33 4.98 -18.28
C PRO A 67 -12.95 5.20 -17.64
N PRO A 68 -12.02 4.24 -17.78
CA PRO A 68 -10.66 4.42 -17.28
C PRO A 68 -9.96 5.56 -18.01
N VAL A 69 -9.09 6.29 -17.28
CA VAL A 69 -8.35 7.46 -17.83
C VAL A 69 -7.34 7.09 -18.93
N CYS A 70 -6.99 5.82 -19.04
CA CYS A 70 -6.16 5.29 -20.13
C CYS A 70 -6.64 3.90 -20.53
N PRO A 71 -6.30 3.43 -21.76
CA PRO A 71 -6.66 2.09 -22.22
C PRO A 71 -6.12 1.02 -21.24
N LEU A 72 -6.98 0.10 -20.87
CA LEU A 72 -6.62 -1.05 -20.03
C LEU A 72 -6.19 -2.22 -20.92
N PRO A 73 -5.33 -3.12 -20.41
CA PRO A 73 -5.04 -4.39 -21.07
C PRO A 73 -6.33 -5.20 -21.32
N GLU A 74 -6.29 -6.08 -22.31
CA GLU A 74 -7.42 -6.96 -22.62
C GLU A 74 -7.77 -7.82 -21.38
N GLY A 75 -9.07 -7.99 -21.10
CA GLY A 75 -9.54 -8.75 -19.93
C GLY A 75 -9.44 -8.03 -18.58
N TRP A 76 -8.93 -6.79 -18.55
CA TRP A 76 -8.74 -6.04 -17.29
C TRP A 76 -10.04 -5.66 -16.58
N GLY A 77 -11.19 -5.71 -17.24
CA GLY A 77 -12.50 -5.38 -16.66
C GLY A 77 -12.81 -6.13 -15.34
N ASN A 78 -12.35 -7.36 -15.21
CA ASN A 78 -12.53 -8.16 -13.98
C ASN A 78 -11.46 -7.89 -12.90
N LYS A 79 -10.41 -7.16 -13.23
CA LYS A 79 -9.34 -6.82 -12.30
C LYS A 79 -9.79 -5.78 -11.29
N ILE A 80 -9.10 -5.72 -10.15
CA ILE A 80 -9.43 -4.81 -9.05
C ILE A 80 -8.91 -3.41 -9.38
N MET A 81 -9.84 -2.48 -9.52
CA MET A 81 -9.57 -1.06 -9.67
C MET A 81 -9.19 -0.41 -8.34
N HIS A 82 -9.84 -0.85 -7.26
CA HIS A 82 -9.55 -0.38 -5.91
C HIS A 82 -9.95 -1.41 -4.87
N ALA A 83 -9.09 -1.60 -3.87
CA ALA A 83 -9.39 -2.38 -2.67
C ALA A 83 -8.91 -1.63 -1.42
N ALA A 84 -9.65 -1.80 -0.33
CA ALA A 84 -9.25 -1.38 1.00
C ALA A 84 -9.25 -2.60 1.93
N PHE A 85 -8.19 -2.77 2.71
CA PHE A 85 -8.02 -3.89 3.62
C PHE A 85 -7.19 -3.50 4.84
N THR A 86 -7.18 -4.34 5.88
CA THR A 86 -6.36 -4.13 7.07
C THR A 86 -5.48 -5.34 7.33
N ILE A 87 -4.27 -5.11 7.85
CA ILE A 87 -3.41 -6.12 8.46
C ILE A 87 -3.15 -5.67 9.88
N GLY A 88 -3.69 -6.40 10.86
CA GLY A 88 -3.74 -5.92 12.24
C GLY A 88 -4.44 -4.57 12.34
N ALA A 89 -3.80 -3.58 12.96
CA ALA A 89 -4.32 -2.22 13.10
C ALA A 89 -4.06 -1.32 11.88
N SER A 90 -3.24 -1.77 10.92
CA SER A 90 -2.82 -0.96 9.77
C SER A 90 -3.83 -1.05 8.65
N ARG A 91 -4.23 0.09 8.11
CA ARG A 91 -5.05 0.18 6.91
C ARG A 91 -4.16 0.31 5.68
N LEU A 92 -4.49 -0.44 4.65
CA LEU A 92 -3.82 -0.44 3.37
C LEU A 92 -4.86 -0.37 2.25
N MET A 93 -4.43 0.12 1.12
CA MET A 93 -5.21 0.12 -0.12
C MET A 93 -4.41 -0.56 -1.22
N GLY A 94 -5.07 -0.99 -2.27
CA GLY A 94 -4.39 -1.59 -3.40
C GLY A 94 -5.28 -1.71 -4.63
N SER A 95 -4.63 -2.03 -5.74
CA SER A 95 -5.28 -2.32 -7.02
C SER A 95 -4.40 -3.19 -7.89
N ASP A 96 -4.97 -3.64 -9.00
CA ASP A 96 -4.19 -4.28 -10.06
C ASP A 96 -3.35 -3.27 -10.86
N GLY A 97 -3.61 -1.96 -10.67
CA GLY A 97 -3.02 -0.93 -11.50
C GLY A 97 -3.54 -1.01 -12.94
N MET A 98 -2.86 -0.34 -13.86
CA MET A 98 -3.25 -0.29 -15.28
C MET A 98 -2.26 -1.02 -16.19
N LYS A 99 -1.35 -1.80 -15.62
CA LYS A 99 -0.32 -2.59 -16.31
C LYS A 99 0.13 -3.76 -15.43
N GLU A 100 0.74 -4.77 -16.05
CA GLU A 100 1.23 -5.98 -15.35
C GLU A 100 2.50 -5.78 -14.52
N GLU A 101 3.16 -4.64 -14.64
CA GLU A 101 4.36 -4.34 -13.87
C GLU A 101 4.02 -3.87 -12.46
N VAL A 102 4.71 -4.42 -11.46
CA VAL A 102 4.64 -3.97 -10.07
C VAL A 102 5.79 -2.99 -9.83
N PRO A 103 5.51 -1.74 -9.43
CA PRO A 103 6.56 -0.80 -9.05
C PRO A 103 7.36 -1.33 -7.85
N GLY A 104 8.68 -1.45 -7.98
CA GLY A 104 9.48 -2.24 -7.04
C GLY A 104 10.39 -1.51 -6.08
N ASP A 105 10.82 -0.28 -6.34
CA ASP A 105 11.90 0.33 -5.57
C ASP A 105 11.48 1.62 -4.84
N GLY A 106 12.19 1.92 -3.73
CA GLY A 106 12.05 3.17 -2.99
C GLY A 106 11.12 3.10 -1.78
N TYR A 107 10.46 1.96 -1.50
CA TYR A 107 9.67 1.75 -0.28
C TYR A 107 9.70 0.28 0.15
N CYS A 108 9.38 0.06 1.42
CA CYS A 108 9.24 -1.27 2.02
C CYS A 108 8.19 -1.19 3.12
N LEU A 109 7.35 -2.19 3.24
CA LEU A 109 6.42 -2.30 4.36
C LEU A 109 7.11 -2.99 5.54
N SER A 110 6.99 -2.44 6.73
CA SER A 110 7.52 -3.05 7.94
C SER A 110 6.39 -3.63 8.78
N ILE A 111 6.47 -4.93 9.05
CA ILE A 111 5.56 -5.62 9.96
C ILE A 111 6.29 -5.93 11.27
N THR A 112 5.73 -5.45 12.38
CA THR A 112 6.23 -5.70 13.73
C THR A 112 5.45 -6.86 14.34
N MET A 113 6.16 -7.88 14.75
CA MET A 113 5.60 -9.09 15.36
C MET A 113 5.87 -9.11 16.85
N PRO A 114 4.98 -9.75 17.66
CA PRO A 114 5.11 -9.73 19.12
C PRO A 114 6.30 -10.54 19.66
N ASP A 115 6.76 -11.55 18.91
CA ASP A 115 7.85 -12.44 19.31
C ASP A 115 8.57 -13.04 18.10
N GLU A 116 9.72 -13.68 18.35
CA GLU A 116 10.54 -14.31 17.31
C GLU A 116 9.81 -15.43 16.57
N ALA A 117 8.99 -16.23 17.26
CA ALA A 117 8.28 -17.34 16.64
C ALA A 117 7.22 -16.82 15.63
N ALA A 118 6.51 -15.75 16.00
CA ALA A 118 5.57 -15.07 15.11
C ALA A 118 6.29 -14.40 13.93
N ALA A 119 7.44 -13.75 14.17
CA ALA A 119 8.25 -13.14 13.12
C ALA A 119 8.75 -14.18 12.10
N ARG A 120 9.26 -15.32 12.56
CA ARG A 120 9.71 -16.40 11.67
C ARG A 120 8.56 -16.99 10.86
N ARG A 121 7.36 -17.15 11.44
CA ARG A 121 6.17 -17.60 10.70
C ARG A 121 5.75 -16.58 9.62
N ALA A 122 5.67 -15.30 9.97
CA ALA A 122 5.34 -14.24 9.01
C ALA A 122 6.37 -14.16 7.88
N PHE A 123 7.66 -14.24 8.21
CA PHE A 123 8.74 -14.24 7.22
C PHE A 123 8.63 -15.45 6.27
N ALA A 124 8.34 -16.64 6.79
CA ALA A 124 8.16 -17.84 5.97
C ALA A 124 6.99 -17.69 4.98
N VAL A 125 5.89 -17.05 5.41
CA VAL A 125 4.77 -16.72 4.52
C VAL A 125 5.22 -15.80 3.39
N PHE A 126 5.91 -14.72 3.67
CA PHE A 126 6.39 -13.83 2.62
C PHE A 126 7.45 -14.46 1.71
N ALA A 127 8.30 -15.34 2.25
CA ALA A 127 9.35 -16.02 1.49
C ALA A 127 8.80 -17.14 0.57
N ASP A 128 7.59 -17.63 0.83
CA ASP A 128 6.96 -18.65 0.01
C ASP A 128 6.61 -18.12 -1.39
N GLY A 129 7.38 -18.54 -2.40
CA GLY A 129 7.32 -18.01 -3.76
C GLY A 129 7.86 -16.60 -3.93
N GLY A 130 8.44 -16.03 -2.87
CA GLY A 130 9.08 -14.73 -2.84
C GLY A 130 10.60 -14.79 -3.02
N LYS A 131 11.26 -13.66 -2.79
CA LYS A 131 12.73 -13.53 -2.86
C LYS A 131 13.27 -12.96 -1.55
N THR A 132 14.01 -13.76 -0.80
CA THR A 132 14.70 -13.31 0.40
C THR A 132 15.86 -12.38 0.04
N PHE A 133 15.84 -11.17 0.58
CA PHE A 133 16.93 -10.21 0.47
C PHE A 133 17.88 -10.31 1.68
N MET A 134 17.32 -10.36 2.89
CA MET A 134 18.06 -10.59 4.12
C MET A 134 17.36 -11.69 4.93
N PRO A 135 18.03 -12.84 5.16
CA PRO A 135 17.45 -13.93 5.95
C PRO A 135 17.05 -13.47 7.35
N ILE A 136 15.96 -14.05 7.87
CA ILE A 136 15.48 -13.68 9.21
C ILE A 136 16.45 -14.18 10.29
N GLY A 137 16.87 -13.30 11.17
CA GLY A 137 17.81 -13.59 12.25
C GLY A 137 17.96 -12.44 13.22
N LYS A 138 18.82 -12.65 14.23
CA LYS A 138 19.17 -11.61 15.20
C LYS A 138 20.06 -10.55 14.56
N THR A 139 19.80 -9.29 14.87
CA THR A 139 20.65 -8.13 14.55
C THR A 139 21.02 -7.40 15.85
N PHE A 140 21.80 -6.31 15.78
CA PHE A 140 22.12 -5.52 16.97
C PHE A 140 20.97 -4.60 17.43
N TRP A 141 19.91 -4.42 16.57
CA TRP A 141 18.76 -3.56 16.85
C TRP A 141 17.44 -4.34 16.96
N SER A 142 17.42 -5.63 16.76
CA SER A 142 16.24 -6.46 16.86
C SER A 142 16.61 -7.90 17.20
N PRO A 143 15.88 -8.56 18.08
CA PRO A 143 16.08 -9.98 18.36
C PRO A 143 15.73 -10.85 17.13
N CYS A 144 14.89 -10.36 16.22
CA CYS A 144 14.52 -11.08 15.01
C CYS A 144 14.13 -10.11 13.89
N PHE A 145 14.96 -10.02 12.85
CA PHE A 145 14.78 -9.13 11.70
C PHE A 145 15.07 -9.85 10.39
N GLY A 146 14.32 -9.55 9.34
CA GLY A 146 14.58 -10.05 7.99
C GLY A 146 13.91 -9.20 6.94
N MET A 147 14.39 -9.31 5.69
CA MET A 147 13.85 -8.59 4.53
C MET A 147 13.55 -9.55 3.39
N VAL A 148 12.40 -9.40 2.77
CA VAL A 148 11.91 -10.28 1.73
C VAL A 148 11.00 -9.52 0.76
N THR A 149 11.06 -9.85 -0.52
CA THR A 149 10.04 -9.48 -1.49
C THR A 149 9.09 -10.66 -1.64
N ASP A 150 7.81 -10.46 -1.40
CA ASP A 150 6.85 -11.55 -1.52
C ASP A 150 6.57 -11.93 -2.99
N ARG A 151 5.80 -13.00 -3.20
CA ARG A 151 5.45 -13.50 -4.54
C ARG A 151 4.67 -12.50 -5.40
N PHE A 152 4.12 -11.45 -4.79
CA PHE A 152 3.37 -10.39 -5.47
C PHE A 152 4.20 -9.14 -5.75
N GLY A 153 5.51 -9.18 -5.44
CA GLY A 153 6.46 -8.09 -5.68
C GLY A 153 6.49 -7.02 -4.58
N ILE A 154 5.80 -7.22 -3.46
CA ILE A 154 5.80 -6.27 -2.35
C ILE A 154 6.99 -6.57 -1.43
N GLN A 155 7.75 -5.52 -1.12
CA GLN A 155 8.90 -5.62 -0.22
C GLN A 155 8.46 -5.48 1.25
N TRP A 156 8.94 -6.39 2.08
CA TRP A 156 8.63 -6.48 3.51
C TRP A 156 9.89 -6.50 4.37
N MET A 157 9.85 -5.79 5.48
CA MET A 157 10.69 -6.00 6.65
C MET A 157 9.85 -6.69 7.71
N VAL A 158 10.38 -7.76 8.29
CA VAL A 158 9.77 -8.42 9.45
C VAL A 158 10.66 -8.17 10.64
N THR A 159 10.12 -7.63 11.72
CA THR A 159 10.89 -7.24 12.91
C THR A 159 10.17 -7.61 14.20
N VAL A 160 10.96 -7.83 15.24
CA VAL A 160 10.48 -7.87 16.63
C VAL A 160 11.10 -6.66 17.32
N PRO A 161 10.33 -5.85 18.09
CA PRO A 161 10.90 -4.74 18.84
C PRO A 161 11.87 -5.28 19.89
N GLU A 162 12.94 -4.54 20.17
CA GLU A 162 13.74 -4.76 21.35
C GLU A 162 12.93 -4.30 22.57
N ASP A 163 12.88 -5.11 23.61
CA ASP A 163 12.28 -4.68 24.88
C ASP A 163 13.12 -3.52 25.44
N VAL A 164 12.55 -2.32 25.42
CA VAL A 164 13.15 -1.07 25.92
C VAL A 164 12.82 -0.89 27.40
#